data_acbfb0b1b37835e5a8be49cc7f28071c
#
_entry.id   acbfb0b1b37835e5a8be49cc7f28071c
#
_cell.length_a   1.000
_cell.length_b   1.000
_cell.length_c   1.000
_cell.angle_alpha   90.00
_cell.angle_beta   90.00
_cell.angle_gamma   90.00
#
_symmetry.space_group_name_H-M   'P 1'
#
loop_
_entity.id
_entity.type
_entity.pdbx_description
1 polymer ?
#
loop_
_entity_poly.entity_id
_entity_poly.type
_entity_poly.pdbx_seq_one_letter_code
_entity_poly.pdbx_strand_id
1 'polypeptide(L)'
;AYRILSSFGRINYNYDMKYLFSFVARYDGISRLKDNRWGFFPGISVGWNVMEENFWKDSKISEVISNLKPRISYGVNGNVNGIGNFDVYGAYGLVDAKNYGGSSAFYNSALVNTGLRWEQSKTLEVGLDIGFFNNKLSFIIDYFNRRTNDLLTKQALPGYLGFSDIMTNMGTLRNSGIELEVK
;
A
#
# COMPACT_ATOMS: atom_id res chain seq x y z
N ALA A 1 -8.72 4.08 22.03
CA ALA A 1 -8.18 5.12 21.14
C ALA A 1 -6.79 4.72 20.67
N TYR A 2 -6.39 5.11 19.46
CA TYR A 2 -5.04 4.93 18.93
C TYR A 2 -4.49 6.28 18.45
N ARG A 3 -3.20 6.34 18.23
CA ARG A 3 -2.50 7.53 17.72
C ARG A 3 -1.70 7.16 16.49
N ILE A 4 -1.68 8.05 15.50
CA ILE A 4 -0.82 7.99 14.33
C ILE A 4 0.01 9.27 14.32
N LEU A 5 1.30 9.13 14.05
CA LEU A 5 2.22 10.23 13.78
C LEU A 5 2.83 9.98 12.40
N SER A 6 2.68 10.98 11.52
CA SER A 6 3.13 10.87 10.13
C SER A 6 4.01 12.06 9.78
N SER A 7 5.12 11.78 9.10
CA SER A 7 5.95 12.79 8.43
C SER A 7 6.06 12.43 6.96
N PHE A 8 5.93 13.41 6.08
CA PHE A 8 6.03 13.16 4.65
C PHE A 8 6.72 14.32 3.93
N GLY A 9 7.34 13.98 2.81
CA GLY A 9 7.92 14.93 1.88
C GLY A 9 7.64 14.51 0.44
N ARG A 10 7.49 15.49 -0.45
CA ARG A 10 7.34 15.28 -1.88
C ARG A 10 8.22 16.24 -2.64
N ILE A 11 8.88 15.75 -3.68
CA ILE A 11 9.67 16.50 -4.62
C ILE A 11 9.12 16.22 -6.01
N ASN A 12 8.73 17.28 -6.73
CA ASN A 12 8.36 17.18 -8.14
C ASN A 12 9.35 18.00 -8.94
N TYR A 13 9.88 17.42 -9.99
CA TYR A 13 10.80 18.08 -10.90
C TYR A 13 10.30 17.91 -12.32
N ASN A 14 10.28 19.03 -13.04
CA ASN A 14 9.89 19.09 -14.44
C ASN A 14 11.04 19.75 -15.22
N TYR A 15 11.61 19.02 -16.15
CA TYR A 15 12.64 19.54 -17.02
C TYR A 15 12.07 19.80 -18.41
N ASP A 16 11.99 21.07 -18.79
CA ASP A 16 11.59 21.56 -20.12
C ASP A 16 10.22 21.00 -20.60
N MET A 17 9.31 20.76 -19.64
CA MET A 17 8.03 20.07 -19.88
C MET A 17 8.16 18.68 -20.53
N LYS A 18 9.36 18.18 -20.74
CA LYS A 18 9.68 16.89 -21.37
C LYS A 18 9.74 15.76 -20.37
N TYR A 19 10.56 15.94 -19.32
CA TYR A 19 10.82 14.90 -18.34
C TYR A 19 10.19 15.28 -17.01
N LEU A 20 9.26 14.44 -16.56
CA LEU A 20 8.53 14.63 -15.32
C LEU A 20 9.06 13.61 -14.30
N PHE A 21 9.46 14.08 -13.15
CA PHE A 21 9.92 13.25 -12.05
C PHE A 21 9.16 13.62 -10.79
N SER A 22 8.72 12.61 -10.05
CA SER A 22 8.13 12.79 -8.72
C SER A 22 8.71 11.77 -7.75
N PHE A 23 9.08 12.24 -6.58
CA PHE A 23 9.48 11.41 -5.46
C PHE A 23 8.63 11.78 -4.25
N VAL A 24 8.12 10.79 -3.55
CA VAL A 24 7.40 10.94 -2.29
C VAL A 24 7.97 9.99 -1.25
N ALA A 25 8.09 10.44 -0.03
CA ALA A 25 8.45 9.59 1.09
C ALA A 25 7.52 9.88 2.26
N ARG A 26 7.01 8.83 2.90
CA ARG A 26 6.23 8.90 4.14
C ARG A 26 6.88 8.04 5.20
N TYR A 27 6.90 8.56 6.41
CA TYR A 27 7.33 7.85 7.59
C TYR A 27 6.21 7.92 8.64
N ASP A 28 5.54 6.80 8.83
CA ASP A 28 4.34 6.70 9.65
C ASP A 28 4.59 5.84 10.88
N GLY A 29 4.16 6.31 12.04
CA GLY A 29 4.18 5.55 13.28
C GLY A 29 2.78 5.37 13.86
N ILE A 30 2.45 4.16 14.32
CA ILE A 30 1.16 3.84 14.91
C ILE A 30 1.28 3.17 16.26
N SER A 31 0.45 3.59 17.22
CA SER A 31 0.45 3.06 18.58
C SER A 31 -0.14 1.66 18.73
N ARG A 32 -0.78 1.12 17.69
CA ARG A 32 -1.32 -0.25 17.66
C ARG A 32 -0.24 -1.32 17.55
N LEU A 33 0.96 -0.94 17.12
CA LEU A 33 2.14 -1.80 17.04
C LEU A 33 3.09 -1.49 18.20
N LYS A 34 3.76 -2.50 18.75
CA LYS A 34 4.66 -2.35 19.88
C LYS A 34 6.10 -2.17 19.41
N ASP A 35 6.67 -3.17 18.77
CA ASP A 35 8.09 -3.17 18.42
C ASP A 35 8.31 -2.57 17.00
N ASN A 36 7.38 -2.80 16.07
CA ASN A 36 7.47 -2.36 14.67
C ASN A 36 6.51 -1.21 14.37
N ARG A 37 6.49 -0.18 15.23
CA ARG A 37 5.55 0.95 15.12
C ARG A 37 5.71 1.76 13.84
N TRP A 38 6.94 1.87 13.35
CA TRP A 38 7.33 2.76 12.30
C TRP A 38 7.41 2.05 10.96
N GLY A 39 6.82 2.65 9.94
CA GLY A 39 6.89 2.19 8.55
C GLY A 39 7.41 3.29 7.65
N PHE A 40 8.27 2.94 6.68
CA PHE A 40 8.76 3.85 5.65
C PHE A 40 8.16 3.45 4.29
N PHE A 41 7.52 4.42 3.64
CA PHE A 41 6.73 4.20 2.43
C PHE A 41 7.15 5.18 1.34
N PRO A 42 8.18 4.83 0.55
CA PRO A 42 8.63 5.63 -0.57
C PRO A 42 7.80 5.38 -1.83
N GLY A 43 7.79 6.38 -2.72
CA GLY A 43 7.24 6.30 -4.05
C GLY A 43 8.04 7.14 -5.03
N ILE A 44 8.20 6.64 -6.24
CA ILE A 44 8.88 7.34 -7.34
C ILE A 44 8.04 7.19 -8.60
N SER A 45 7.97 8.24 -9.40
CA SER A 45 7.38 8.18 -10.73
C SER A 45 8.16 9.02 -11.72
N VAL A 46 8.20 8.52 -12.95
CA VAL A 46 8.83 9.19 -14.10
C VAL A 46 7.83 9.19 -15.24
N GLY A 47 7.72 10.32 -15.92
CA GLY A 47 6.94 10.48 -17.13
C GLY A 47 7.74 11.21 -18.19
N TRP A 48 7.51 10.89 -19.46
CA TRP A 48 8.15 11.52 -20.59
C TRP A 48 7.10 12.05 -21.56
N ASN A 49 7.07 13.36 -21.75
CA ASN A 49 6.24 14.00 -22.75
C ASN A 49 6.98 14.00 -24.09
N VAL A 50 6.76 12.97 -24.89
CA VAL A 50 7.45 12.79 -26.18
C VAL A 50 7.11 13.93 -27.15
N MET A 51 5.92 14.51 -27.02
CA MET A 51 5.44 15.62 -27.85
C MET A 51 6.30 16.87 -27.76
N GLU A 52 7.01 17.08 -26.65
CA GLU A 52 7.86 18.25 -26.45
C GLU A 52 9.26 18.07 -27.04
N GLU A 53 9.59 16.90 -27.59
CA GLU A 53 10.87 16.64 -28.24
C GLU A 53 10.93 17.22 -29.64
N ASN A 54 12.10 17.78 -30.02
CA ASN A 54 12.29 18.39 -31.33
C ASN A 54 12.08 17.40 -32.47
N PHE A 55 12.60 16.16 -32.31
CA PHE A 55 12.46 15.11 -33.30
C PHE A 55 10.99 14.72 -33.57
N TRP A 56 10.12 14.92 -32.57
CA TRP A 56 8.71 14.66 -32.71
C TRP A 56 7.99 15.80 -33.42
N LYS A 57 8.28 17.05 -33.04
CA LYS A 57 7.69 18.24 -33.63
C LYS A 57 7.97 18.34 -35.14
N ASP A 58 9.12 17.86 -35.57
CA ASP A 58 9.54 17.85 -36.98
C ASP A 58 8.99 16.62 -37.76
N SER A 59 8.29 15.70 -37.09
CA SER A 59 7.79 14.48 -37.67
C SER A 59 6.34 14.64 -38.19
N LYS A 60 6.03 14.06 -39.34
CA LYS A 60 4.66 13.95 -39.86
C LYS A 60 3.72 13.16 -38.94
N ILE A 61 4.27 12.35 -38.02
CA ILE A 61 3.51 11.55 -37.07
C ILE A 61 2.80 12.49 -36.08
N SER A 62 3.38 13.65 -35.78
CA SER A 62 2.79 14.65 -34.88
C SER A 62 1.44 15.20 -35.37
N GLU A 63 1.15 15.14 -36.67
CA GLU A 63 -0.14 15.54 -37.22
C GLU A 63 -1.27 14.55 -36.83
N VAL A 64 -0.93 13.29 -36.62
CA VAL A 64 -1.90 12.23 -36.27
C VAL A 64 -1.92 11.98 -34.77
N ILE A 65 -0.74 11.82 -34.16
CA ILE A 65 -0.61 11.58 -32.72
C ILE A 65 -0.36 12.90 -32.02
N SER A 66 -1.36 13.38 -31.32
CA SER A 66 -1.36 14.67 -30.62
C SER A 66 -0.92 14.58 -29.16
N ASN A 67 -0.85 13.39 -28.59
CA ASN A 67 -0.31 13.15 -27.26
C ASN A 67 0.37 11.78 -27.22
N LEU A 68 1.58 11.72 -26.63
CA LEU A 68 2.30 10.48 -26.36
C LEU A 68 3.11 10.65 -25.08
N LYS A 69 2.69 9.95 -24.02
CA LYS A 69 3.29 10.07 -22.70
C LYS A 69 3.45 8.71 -22.03
N PRO A 70 4.58 8.04 -22.22
CA PRO A 70 4.94 6.89 -21.39
C PRO A 70 5.23 7.33 -19.96
N ARG A 71 4.83 6.50 -19.00
CA ARG A 71 5.05 6.72 -17.57
C ARG A 71 5.36 5.41 -16.85
N ILE A 72 6.14 5.51 -15.80
CA ILE A 72 6.43 4.40 -14.90
C ILE A 72 6.39 4.91 -13.47
N SER A 73 5.79 4.14 -12.59
CA SER A 73 5.78 4.42 -11.16
C SER A 73 6.06 3.18 -10.34
N TYR A 74 6.70 3.39 -9.20
CA TYR A 74 6.88 2.38 -8.17
C TYR A 74 6.59 2.99 -6.81
N GLY A 75 5.75 2.34 -6.01
CA GLY A 75 5.39 2.82 -4.69
C GLY A 75 5.20 1.71 -3.68
N VAL A 76 5.48 2.04 -2.42
CA VAL A 76 5.24 1.18 -1.26
C VAL A 76 4.20 1.83 -0.38
N ASN A 77 3.14 1.09 -0.03
CA ASN A 77 2.10 1.52 0.89
C ASN A 77 2.02 0.58 2.09
N GLY A 78 1.79 1.15 3.27
CA GLY A 78 1.58 0.40 4.50
C GLY A 78 0.10 0.30 4.85
N ASN A 79 -0.28 -0.84 5.43
CA ASN A 79 -1.60 -1.05 5.99
C ASN A 79 -1.49 -1.71 7.37
N VAL A 80 -2.36 -1.30 8.30
CA VAL A 80 -2.50 -1.86 9.65
C VAL A 80 -3.97 -2.13 10.00
N ASN A 81 -4.83 -2.14 9.00
CA ASN A 81 -6.23 -2.49 9.19
C ASN A 81 -6.35 -3.96 9.59
N GLY A 82 -7.17 -4.23 10.57
CA GLY A 82 -7.30 -5.58 11.15
C GLY A 82 -6.58 -5.77 12.47
N ILE A 83 -5.65 -4.85 12.86
CA ILE A 83 -5.06 -4.85 14.20
C ILE A 83 -5.95 -4.02 15.14
N GLY A 84 -6.43 -4.64 16.20
CA GLY A 84 -7.16 -3.95 17.26
C GLY A 84 -6.25 -3.03 18.08
N ASN A 85 -6.87 -2.14 18.86
CA ASN A 85 -6.13 -1.13 19.63
C ASN A 85 -5.21 -1.74 20.71
N PHE A 86 -5.46 -2.97 21.12
CA PHE A 86 -4.78 -3.63 22.25
C PHE A 86 -4.26 -5.03 21.90
N ASP A 87 -4.35 -5.47 20.64
CA ASP A 87 -3.96 -6.82 20.23
C ASP A 87 -2.49 -7.16 20.56
N VAL A 88 -1.62 -6.15 20.54
CA VAL A 88 -0.19 -6.32 20.89
C VAL A 88 0.09 -6.26 22.39
N TYR A 89 -0.90 -5.95 23.22
CA TYR A 89 -0.76 -5.87 24.69
C TYR A 89 -1.48 -7.02 25.40
N GLY A 90 -2.37 -7.73 24.70
CA GLY A 90 -3.24 -8.76 25.25
C GLY A 90 -4.49 -8.18 25.93
N ALA A 91 -5.40 -9.08 26.22
CA ALA A 91 -6.63 -8.76 26.93
C ALA A 91 -6.92 -9.81 27.99
N TYR A 92 -7.48 -9.37 29.10
CA TYR A 92 -8.01 -10.23 30.12
C TYR A 92 -9.53 -10.29 29.99
N GLY A 93 -10.09 -11.49 30.04
CA GLY A 93 -11.52 -11.73 30.13
C GLY A 93 -11.93 -12.03 31.57
N LEU A 94 -13.15 -11.62 31.92
CA LEU A 94 -13.84 -12.05 33.14
C LEU A 94 -14.66 -13.30 32.84
N VAL A 95 -14.59 -14.29 33.68
CA VAL A 95 -15.46 -15.46 33.59
C VAL A 95 -16.48 -15.39 34.72
N ASP A 96 -17.69 -14.94 34.38
CA ASP A 96 -18.80 -14.89 35.34
C ASP A 96 -19.32 -16.29 35.70
N ALA A 97 -19.12 -17.29 34.83
CA ALA A 97 -19.65 -18.63 35.01
C ALA A 97 -18.68 -19.63 35.65
N LYS A 98 -17.41 -19.28 35.88
CA LYS A 98 -16.41 -20.13 36.49
C LYS A 98 -15.81 -19.47 37.71
N ASN A 99 -16.63 -19.30 38.74
CA ASN A 99 -16.18 -18.74 40.02
C ASN A 99 -15.36 -19.80 40.77
N TYR A 100 -14.14 -19.43 41.16
CA TYR A 100 -13.35 -20.19 42.11
C TYR A 100 -13.64 -19.66 43.53
N GLY A 101 -14.28 -20.45 44.35
CA GLY A 101 -14.62 -20.03 45.72
C GLY A 101 -15.56 -18.80 45.80
N GLY A 102 -16.44 -18.56 44.82
CA GLY A 102 -17.37 -17.43 44.82
C GLY A 102 -16.77 -16.11 44.29
N SER A 103 -15.52 -16.11 43.85
CA SER A 103 -14.85 -14.92 43.27
C SER A 103 -14.72 -15.03 41.74
N SER A 104 -14.91 -13.90 41.05
CA SER A 104 -14.74 -13.82 39.59
C SER A 104 -13.28 -14.16 39.20
N ALA A 105 -13.13 -15.03 38.20
CA ALA A 105 -11.81 -15.40 37.69
C ALA A 105 -11.43 -14.55 36.46
N PHE A 106 -10.17 -14.15 36.40
CA PHE A 106 -9.55 -13.50 35.26
C PHE A 106 -8.73 -14.50 34.46
N TYR A 107 -8.82 -14.41 33.15
CA TYR A 107 -8.00 -15.24 32.26
C TYR A 107 -7.49 -14.41 31.08
N ASN A 108 -6.37 -14.82 30.47
CA ASN A 108 -5.91 -14.25 29.22
C ASN A 108 -6.88 -14.63 28.12
N SER A 109 -7.56 -13.64 27.52
CA SER A 109 -8.55 -13.87 26.46
C SER A 109 -7.94 -13.88 25.07
N ALA A 110 -6.69 -13.41 24.89
CA ALA A 110 -6.01 -13.41 23.62
C ALA A 110 -4.50 -13.62 23.78
N LEU A 111 -3.90 -14.35 22.85
CA LEU A 111 -2.45 -14.43 22.74
C LEU A 111 -1.88 -13.15 22.17
N VAL A 112 -0.75 -12.73 22.74
CA VAL A 112 -0.04 -11.51 22.33
C VAL A 112 1.01 -11.84 21.29
N ASN A 113 1.03 -11.08 20.19
CA ASN A 113 2.11 -11.07 19.22
C ASN A 113 2.71 -9.68 19.14
N THR A 114 3.81 -9.44 19.87
CA THR A 114 4.50 -8.15 19.85
C THR A 114 5.27 -7.90 18.56
N GLY A 115 5.55 -8.95 17.79
CA GLY A 115 6.24 -8.90 16.50
C GLY A 115 5.38 -8.44 15.33
N LEU A 116 4.10 -8.12 15.53
CA LEU A 116 3.25 -7.57 14.49
C LEU A 116 3.86 -6.34 13.85
N ARG A 117 3.72 -6.26 12.53
CA ARG A 117 4.27 -5.18 11.71
C ARG A 117 3.28 -4.73 10.64
N TRP A 118 3.63 -3.66 9.95
CA TRP A 118 2.90 -3.14 8.81
C TRP A 118 2.81 -4.18 7.69
N GLU A 119 1.62 -4.41 7.18
CA GLU A 119 1.43 -5.02 5.89
C GLU A 119 1.93 -4.07 4.80
N GLN A 120 2.73 -4.56 3.86
CA GLN A 120 3.35 -3.75 2.82
C GLN A 120 2.86 -4.14 1.44
N SER A 121 2.29 -3.16 0.74
CA SER A 121 1.87 -3.28 -0.66
C SER A 121 2.85 -2.54 -1.56
N LYS A 122 3.56 -3.29 -2.41
CA LYS A 122 4.51 -2.78 -3.40
C LYS A 122 3.85 -2.82 -4.77
N THR A 123 3.72 -1.67 -5.41
CA THR A 123 3.06 -1.55 -6.72
C THR A 123 4.02 -0.99 -7.74
N LEU A 124 4.18 -1.70 -8.86
CA LEU A 124 4.82 -1.22 -10.07
C LEU A 124 3.71 -0.95 -11.10
N GLU A 125 3.73 0.23 -11.69
CA GLU A 125 2.82 0.61 -12.77
C GLU A 125 3.62 1.12 -13.96
N VAL A 126 3.22 0.69 -15.16
CA VAL A 126 3.74 1.19 -16.44
C VAL A 126 2.54 1.62 -17.25
N GLY A 127 2.52 2.90 -17.61
CA GLY A 127 1.40 3.50 -18.31
C GLY A 127 1.84 4.16 -19.61
N LEU A 128 0.89 4.24 -20.54
CA LEU A 128 1.04 4.91 -21.82
C LEU A 128 -0.23 5.68 -22.15
N ASP A 129 -0.12 7.00 -22.24
CA ASP A 129 -1.19 7.87 -22.66
C ASP A 129 -0.95 8.24 -24.12
N ILE A 130 -1.91 7.96 -25.01
CA ILE A 130 -1.86 8.26 -26.46
C ILE A 130 -3.10 9.05 -26.83
N GLY A 131 -2.92 10.16 -27.51
CA GLY A 131 -4.00 10.95 -28.10
C GLY A 131 -3.85 11.06 -29.60
N PHE A 132 -4.96 11.01 -30.31
CA PHE A 132 -5.04 11.13 -31.77
C PHE A 132 -5.93 12.31 -32.17
N PHE A 133 -5.63 12.91 -33.33
CA PHE A 133 -6.46 13.92 -33.96
C PHE A 133 -6.83 15.09 -33.02
N ASN A 134 -5.82 15.72 -32.44
CA ASN A 134 -5.97 16.80 -31.44
C ASN A 134 -6.77 16.31 -30.20
N ASN A 135 -6.47 15.09 -29.72
CA ASN A 135 -7.10 14.44 -28.57
C ASN A 135 -8.62 14.17 -28.72
N LYS A 136 -9.13 14.10 -29.98
CA LYS A 136 -10.49 13.66 -30.21
C LYS A 136 -10.70 12.19 -29.89
N LEU A 137 -9.65 11.41 -29.96
CA LEU A 137 -9.62 10.02 -29.54
C LEU A 137 -8.38 9.82 -28.66
N SER A 138 -8.54 9.31 -27.45
CA SER A 138 -7.45 9.05 -26.54
C SER A 138 -7.53 7.65 -25.94
N PHE A 139 -6.36 7.05 -25.75
CA PHE A 139 -6.18 5.77 -25.08
C PHE A 139 -5.25 5.96 -23.90
N ILE A 140 -5.64 5.37 -22.77
CA ILE A 140 -4.79 5.23 -21.61
C ILE A 140 -4.65 3.73 -21.36
N ILE A 141 -3.43 3.24 -21.40
CA ILE A 141 -3.09 1.82 -21.22
C ILE A 141 -2.19 1.72 -20.01
N ASP A 142 -2.62 0.97 -19.00
CA ASP A 142 -1.87 0.76 -17.77
C ASP A 142 -1.65 -0.72 -17.52
N TYR A 143 -0.42 -1.09 -17.27
CA TYR A 143 -0.06 -2.37 -16.68
C TYR A 143 0.31 -2.16 -15.22
N PHE A 144 -0.30 -2.90 -14.32
CA PHE A 144 0.05 -2.87 -12.91
C PHE A 144 0.45 -4.26 -12.39
N ASN A 145 1.37 -4.25 -11.42
CA ASN A 145 1.76 -5.42 -10.66
C ASN A 145 1.90 -5.02 -9.19
N ARG A 146 0.93 -5.45 -8.37
CA ARG A 146 0.90 -5.18 -6.93
C ARG A 146 1.19 -6.45 -6.17
N ARG A 147 2.17 -6.38 -5.29
CA ARG A 147 2.52 -7.45 -4.35
C ARG A 147 2.38 -6.96 -2.93
N THR A 148 1.46 -7.57 -2.19
CA THR A 148 1.26 -7.30 -0.76
C THR A 148 1.92 -8.42 0.04
N ASN A 149 2.86 -8.07 0.90
CA ASN A 149 3.57 -8.98 1.80
C ASN A 149 3.14 -8.72 3.23
N ASP A 150 3.43 -9.69 4.11
CA ASP A 150 3.15 -9.58 5.54
C ASP A 150 1.66 -9.32 5.83
N LEU A 151 0.78 -10.02 5.10
CA LEU A 151 -0.66 -9.91 5.27
C LEU A 151 -1.05 -10.15 6.74
N LEU A 152 -1.85 -9.26 7.29
CA LEU A 152 -2.39 -9.38 8.62
C LEU A 152 -3.54 -10.39 8.63
N THR A 153 -3.28 -11.57 9.17
CA THR A 153 -4.23 -12.68 9.20
C THR A 153 -4.31 -13.32 10.58
N LYS A 154 -5.45 -13.91 10.88
CA LYS A 154 -5.65 -14.76 12.06
C LYS A 154 -5.23 -16.18 11.73
N GLN A 155 -4.19 -16.66 12.38
CA GLN A 155 -3.76 -18.05 12.30
C GLN A 155 -4.49 -18.87 13.35
N ALA A 156 -5.22 -19.90 12.93
CA ALA A 156 -5.87 -20.81 13.82
C ALA A 156 -4.85 -21.61 14.66
N LEU A 157 -5.16 -21.82 15.92
CA LEU A 157 -4.31 -22.53 16.86
C LEU A 157 -4.95 -23.86 17.29
N PRO A 158 -4.14 -24.88 17.64
CA PRO A 158 -4.64 -26.09 18.22
C PRO A 158 -5.37 -25.81 19.55
N GLY A 159 -6.53 -26.43 19.76
CA GLY A 159 -7.41 -26.17 20.92
C GLY A 159 -6.77 -26.43 22.30
N TYR A 160 -5.74 -27.30 22.38
CA TYR A 160 -5.03 -27.57 23.63
C TYR A 160 -4.21 -26.35 24.16
N LEU A 161 -3.96 -25.33 23.31
CA LEU A 161 -3.31 -24.09 23.74
C LEU A 161 -4.25 -23.15 24.49
N GLY A 162 -5.56 -23.43 24.52
CA GLY A 162 -6.55 -22.59 25.18
C GLY A 162 -6.95 -21.32 24.43
N PHE A 163 -6.45 -21.13 23.20
CA PHE A 163 -6.76 -20.00 22.33
C PHE A 163 -7.20 -20.52 20.96
N SER A 164 -8.12 -19.79 20.32
CA SER A 164 -8.62 -20.15 18.96
C SER A 164 -7.69 -19.70 17.84
N ASP A 165 -7.12 -18.53 17.98
CA ASP A 165 -6.31 -17.91 16.95
C ASP A 165 -5.27 -16.93 17.53
N ILE A 166 -4.30 -16.57 16.70
CA ILE A 166 -3.34 -15.49 16.94
C ILE A 166 -3.24 -14.62 15.71
N MET A 167 -3.22 -13.28 15.90
CA MET A 167 -2.93 -12.35 14.83
C MET A 167 -1.45 -12.43 14.44
N THR A 168 -1.16 -12.58 13.15
CA THR A 168 0.21 -12.68 12.64
C THR A 168 0.34 -12.04 11.26
N ASN A 169 1.56 -11.69 10.89
CA ASN A 169 1.91 -11.28 9.53
C ASN A 169 2.31 -12.52 8.73
N MET A 170 1.38 -13.08 7.97
CA MET A 170 1.62 -14.29 7.20
C MET A 170 0.91 -14.23 5.85
N GLY A 171 1.66 -14.62 4.82
CA GLY A 171 1.12 -14.68 3.47
C GLY A 171 1.56 -13.52 2.58
N THR A 172 1.37 -13.76 1.30
CA THR A 172 1.65 -12.82 0.21
C THR A 172 0.50 -12.90 -0.79
N LEU A 173 0.02 -11.74 -1.22
CA LEU A 173 -0.97 -11.61 -2.28
C LEU A 173 -0.35 -10.88 -3.46
N ARG A 174 -0.58 -11.38 -4.67
CA ARG A 174 -0.14 -10.71 -5.90
C ARG A 174 -1.34 -10.46 -6.81
N ASN A 175 -1.49 -9.21 -7.24
CA ASN A 175 -2.46 -8.79 -8.23
C ASN A 175 -1.71 -8.13 -9.38
N SER A 176 -2.01 -8.54 -10.62
CA SER A 176 -1.47 -7.90 -11.83
C SER A 176 -2.53 -7.89 -12.91
N GLY A 177 -2.51 -6.87 -13.74
CA GLY A 177 -3.50 -6.71 -14.79
C GLY A 177 -3.14 -5.60 -15.76
N ILE A 178 -3.96 -5.47 -16.79
CA ILE A 178 -3.91 -4.39 -17.77
C ILE A 178 -5.25 -3.67 -17.70
N GLU A 179 -5.19 -2.35 -17.65
CA GLU A 179 -6.34 -1.46 -17.71
C GLU A 179 -6.28 -0.68 -19.01
N LEU A 180 -7.42 -0.54 -19.70
CA LEU A 180 -7.57 0.21 -20.93
C LEU A 180 -8.73 1.18 -20.78
N GLU A 181 -8.45 2.45 -20.98
CA GLU A 181 -9.47 3.50 -21.07
C GLU A 181 -9.45 4.12 -22.46
N VAL A 182 -10.64 4.33 -23.03
CA VAL A 182 -10.83 4.97 -24.35
C VAL A 182 -11.79 6.14 -24.17
N LYS A 183 -11.38 7.30 -24.62
CA LYS A 183 -12.17 8.54 -24.59
C LYS A 183 -12.31 9.15 -25.96
#